data_eda127fed0fe57da7d1ce3722c1e42c5
#
_entry.id   eda127fed0fe57da7d1ce3722c1e42c5
#
_cell.length_a   1.000
_cell.length_b   1.000
_cell.length_c   1.000
_cell.angle_alpha   90.00
_cell.angle_beta   90.00
_cell.angle_gamma   90.00
#
_symmetry.space_group_name_H-M   'P 1'
#
loop_
_entity.id
_entity.type
_entity.pdbx_description
1 polymer ?
#
loop_
_entity_poly.entity_id
_entity_poly.type
_entity_poly.pdbx_seq_one_letter_code
_entity_poly.pdbx_strand_id
1 'polypeptide(L)'
;MNTLNYEYHLKIDIDIAWNLWSNFQEIDRFSPAKITGGTNTDEIGAVRIYEIDGSVFVERLENKEDINKKFAISSLNLPFPVHGLSTETKLIPEKDGCILQFFLNFNKTDLTDDATNHILNGICDVQAKYLEEACIRLDQGINILPLISKPLEINKLAPNFTLKDQNSNEHNLNSYQGKWILLAFYYSDETFA
;
A
#
# COMPACT_ATOMS: atom_id res chain seq x y z
N MET A 1 24.63 3.59 -13.00
CA MET A 1 23.51 3.69 -12.06
C MET A 1 22.44 4.50 -12.75
N ASN A 2 21.27 3.92 -12.93
CA ASN A 2 20.12 4.59 -13.58
C ASN A 2 19.26 5.24 -12.50
N THR A 3 18.64 6.38 -12.83
CA THR A 3 17.79 7.13 -11.89
C THR A 3 16.47 7.49 -12.56
N LEU A 4 15.37 7.30 -11.84
CA LEU A 4 14.03 7.72 -12.23
C LEU A 4 13.40 8.48 -11.07
N ASN A 5 12.61 9.51 -11.39
CA ASN A 5 11.91 10.31 -10.39
C ASN A 5 10.44 10.44 -10.78
N TYR A 6 9.56 10.30 -9.79
CA TYR A 6 8.12 10.47 -9.97
C TYR A 6 7.55 11.33 -8.85
N GLU A 7 6.49 12.07 -9.17
CA GLU A 7 5.78 12.94 -8.22
C GLU A 7 4.27 12.68 -8.30
N TYR A 8 3.64 12.59 -7.14
CA TYR A 8 2.19 12.39 -7.01
C TYR A 8 1.62 13.44 -6.07
N HIS A 9 0.66 14.24 -6.55
CA HIS A 9 -0.07 15.23 -5.77
C HIS A 9 -1.23 14.54 -5.06
N LEU A 10 -1.18 14.49 -3.73
CA LEU A 10 -2.15 13.80 -2.89
C LEU A 10 -2.96 14.82 -2.09
N LYS A 11 -4.29 14.71 -2.12
CA LYS A 11 -5.20 15.60 -1.38
C LYS A 11 -5.43 15.10 0.04
N ILE A 12 -4.35 14.93 0.79
CA ILE A 12 -4.36 14.34 2.12
C ILE A 12 -3.42 15.11 3.04
N ASP A 13 -3.70 15.05 4.34
CA ASP A 13 -2.83 15.65 5.36
C ASP A 13 -1.47 14.97 5.40
N ILE A 14 -0.40 15.79 5.37
CA ILE A 14 0.98 15.31 5.29
C ILE A 14 1.41 14.53 6.53
N ASP A 15 0.87 14.83 7.72
CA ASP A 15 1.24 14.15 8.95
C ASP A 15 0.54 12.79 9.05
N ILE A 16 -0.70 12.71 8.59
CA ILE A 16 -1.42 11.43 8.44
C ILE A 16 -0.69 10.55 7.41
N ALA A 17 -0.34 11.11 6.25
CA ALA A 17 0.40 10.39 5.22
C ALA A 17 1.75 9.88 5.72
N TRP A 18 2.51 10.73 6.43
CA TRP A 18 3.80 10.36 6.98
C TRP A 18 3.70 9.24 8.02
N ASN A 19 2.74 9.33 8.91
CA ASN A 19 2.53 8.29 9.93
C ASN A 19 2.25 6.91 9.33
N LEU A 20 1.49 6.84 8.23
CA LEU A 20 1.28 5.59 7.52
C LEU A 20 2.52 5.16 6.72
N TRP A 21 3.09 6.07 5.94
CA TRP A 21 4.16 5.77 5.01
C TRP A 21 5.46 5.37 5.69
N SER A 22 5.81 6.02 6.78
CA SER A 22 7.08 5.83 7.47
C SER A 22 7.11 4.63 8.43
N ASN A 23 5.98 3.99 8.66
CA ASN A 23 5.93 2.78 9.48
C ASN A 23 6.33 1.56 8.63
N PHE A 24 7.62 1.25 8.68
CA PHE A 24 8.23 0.26 7.80
C PHE A 24 7.59 -1.12 7.93
N GLN A 25 7.21 -1.54 9.14
CA GLN A 25 6.65 -2.89 9.36
C GLN A 25 5.15 -2.98 9.06
N GLU A 26 4.47 -1.89 8.80
CA GLU A 26 3.00 -1.85 8.67
C GLU A 26 2.52 -1.50 7.25
N ILE A 27 3.27 -1.92 6.21
CA ILE A 27 2.87 -1.69 4.80
C ILE A 27 1.48 -2.27 4.48
N ASP A 28 1.05 -3.30 5.19
CA ASP A 28 -0.25 -3.94 5.08
C ASP A 28 -1.42 -3.07 5.57
N ARG A 29 -1.13 -1.97 6.27
CA ARG A 29 -2.17 -1.00 6.68
C ARG A 29 -2.73 -0.20 5.52
N PHE A 30 -1.94 0.04 4.49
CA PHE A 30 -2.37 0.87 3.35
C PHE A 30 -2.24 0.17 2.00
N SER A 31 -1.69 -1.03 1.93
CA SER A 31 -1.53 -1.78 0.68
C SER A 31 -2.05 -3.23 0.83
N PRO A 32 -2.28 -3.97 -0.27
CA PRO A 32 -2.67 -5.37 -0.21
C PRO A 32 -1.53 -6.32 0.19
N ALA A 33 -0.43 -5.78 0.67
CA ALA A 33 0.72 -6.57 1.11
C ALA A 33 0.34 -7.43 2.33
N LYS A 34 0.86 -8.65 2.35
CA LYS A 34 0.79 -9.54 3.50
C LYS A 34 2.18 -9.71 4.06
N ILE A 35 2.42 -9.21 5.27
CA ILE A 35 3.71 -9.42 5.94
C ILE A 35 3.87 -10.91 6.26
N THR A 36 4.95 -11.51 5.78
CA THR A 36 5.26 -12.95 5.95
C THR A 36 6.52 -13.18 6.76
N GLY A 37 7.31 -12.13 7.07
CA GLY A 37 8.51 -12.24 7.87
C GLY A 37 9.32 -10.94 7.90
N GLY A 38 10.51 -11.03 8.50
CA GLY A 38 11.45 -9.93 8.62
C GLY A 38 11.89 -9.69 10.07
N THR A 39 12.51 -8.55 10.31
CA THR A 39 12.84 -8.08 11.66
C THR A 39 11.63 -7.36 12.25
N ASN A 40 11.39 -7.53 13.53
CA ASN A 40 10.21 -6.93 14.18
C ASN A 40 10.56 -5.54 14.77
N THR A 41 11.15 -4.65 13.96
CA THR A 41 11.61 -3.31 14.35
C THR A 41 11.59 -2.35 13.17
N ASP A 42 11.49 -1.05 13.45
CA ASP A 42 11.57 0.06 12.48
C ASP A 42 12.94 0.79 12.53
N GLU A 43 13.97 0.14 13.03
CA GLU A 43 15.31 0.69 13.04
C GLU A 43 15.99 0.57 11.68
N ILE A 44 16.94 1.46 11.40
CA ILE A 44 17.75 1.38 10.18
C ILE A 44 18.44 0.02 10.10
N GLY A 45 18.34 -0.64 8.95
CA GLY A 45 18.80 -2.01 8.73
C GLY A 45 17.71 -3.07 8.94
N ALA A 46 16.54 -2.70 9.46
CA ALA A 46 15.40 -3.60 9.55
C ALA A 46 15.01 -4.17 8.18
N VAL A 47 14.58 -5.41 8.16
CA VAL A 47 14.13 -6.10 6.95
C VAL A 47 12.65 -6.43 7.11
N ARG A 48 11.87 -6.25 6.03
CA ARG A 48 10.52 -6.79 5.91
C ARG A 48 10.41 -7.73 4.73
N ILE A 49 9.62 -8.77 4.89
CA ILE A 49 9.28 -9.73 3.84
C ILE A 49 7.76 -9.71 3.71
N TYR A 50 7.28 -9.45 2.53
CA TYR A 50 5.85 -9.41 2.26
C TYR A 50 5.51 -10.01 0.91
N GLU A 51 4.25 -10.37 0.74
CA GLU A 51 3.68 -10.97 -0.45
C GLU A 51 2.53 -10.12 -0.98
N ILE A 52 2.50 -9.92 -2.29
CA ILE A 52 1.37 -9.35 -3.03
C ILE A 52 1.09 -10.27 -4.20
N ASP A 53 -0.12 -10.81 -4.31
CA ASP A 53 -0.58 -11.69 -5.39
C ASP A 53 0.40 -12.85 -5.70
N GLY A 54 0.93 -13.49 -4.64
CA GLY A 54 1.87 -14.61 -4.75
C GLY A 54 3.31 -14.20 -5.07
N SER A 55 3.59 -12.93 -5.28
CA SER A 55 4.94 -12.40 -5.50
C SER A 55 5.58 -11.96 -4.19
N VAL A 56 6.80 -12.42 -3.92
CA VAL A 56 7.53 -12.14 -2.67
C VAL A 56 8.48 -10.97 -2.86
N PHE A 57 8.37 -10.00 -1.97
CA PHE A 57 9.23 -8.84 -1.87
C PHE A 57 10.05 -8.90 -0.59
N VAL A 58 11.31 -8.50 -0.67
CA VAL A 58 12.21 -8.36 0.49
C VAL A 58 12.84 -6.99 0.44
N GLU A 59 12.63 -6.21 1.49
CA GLU A 59 13.14 -4.84 1.56
C GLU A 59 13.87 -4.60 2.87
N ARG A 60 14.83 -3.68 2.82
CA ARG A 60 15.58 -3.22 3.98
C ARG A 60 15.42 -1.72 4.15
N LEU A 61 15.16 -1.28 5.37
CA LEU A 61 15.12 0.13 5.73
C LEU A 61 16.54 0.71 5.75
N GLU A 62 16.80 1.72 4.92
CA GLU A 62 18.10 2.36 4.79
C GLU A 62 18.17 3.71 5.51
N ASN A 63 17.07 4.46 5.51
CA ASN A 63 16.99 5.76 6.15
C ASN A 63 15.55 6.12 6.53
N LYS A 64 15.40 6.86 7.62
CA LYS A 64 14.12 7.45 8.06
C LYS A 64 14.40 8.77 8.77
N GLU A 65 13.87 9.85 8.22
CA GLU A 65 14.03 11.22 8.75
C GLU A 65 12.65 11.84 8.98
N ASP A 66 12.16 11.81 10.20
CA ASP A 66 10.81 12.31 10.53
C ASP A 66 10.67 13.83 10.29
N ILE A 67 11.71 14.62 10.57
CA ILE A 67 11.69 16.08 10.39
C ILE A 67 11.58 16.44 8.90
N ASN A 68 12.34 15.76 8.05
CA ASN A 68 12.39 16.01 6.61
C ASN A 68 11.36 15.17 5.84
N LYS A 69 10.62 14.30 6.55
CA LYS A 69 9.68 13.34 5.98
C LYS A 69 10.29 12.54 4.82
N LYS A 70 11.50 12.04 5.06
CA LYS A 70 12.26 11.21 4.13
C LYS A 70 12.31 9.75 4.60
N PHE A 71 12.16 8.85 3.66
CA PHE A 71 12.16 7.41 3.90
C PHE A 71 12.88 6.70 2.76
N ALA A 72 13.84 5.84 3.06
CA ALA A 72 14.61 5.14 2.03
C ALA A 72 14.69 3.64 2.32
N ILE A 73 14.52 2.86 1.28
CA ILE A 73 14.59 1.40 1.29
C ILE A 73 15.50 0.86 0.19
N SER A 74 16.10 -0.30 0.42
CA SER A 74 16.71 -1.14 -0.62
C SER A 74 15.87 -2.37 -0.85
N SER A 75 15.58 -2.68 -2.11
CA SER A 75 14.92 -3.92 -2.50
C SER A 75 15.95 -5.03 -2.62
N LEU A 76 15.90 -5.98 -1.69
CA LEU A 76 16.80 -7.15 -1.67
C LEU A 76 16.29 -8.28 -2.56
N ASN A 77 14.98 -8.36 -2.78
CA ASN A 77 14.34 -9.25 -3.73
C ASN A 77 13.14 -8.56 -4.39
N LEU A 78 13.06 -8.68 -5.71
CA LEU A 78 11.97 -8.18 -6.54
C LEU A 78 11.48 -9.28 -7.48
N PRO A 79 10.18 -9.39 -7.74
CA PRO A 79 9.61 -10.38 -8.66
C PRO A 79 9.75 -9.99 -10.15
N PHE A 80 10.50 -8.94 -10.47
CA PHE A 80 10.74 -8.46 -11.83
C PHE A 80 12.22 -8.14 -12.04
N PRO A 81 12.73 -8.12 -13.29
CA PRO A 81 14.15 -8.09 -13.59
C PRO A 81 14.76 -6.67 -13.50
N VAL A 82 14.65 -6.04 -12.33
CA VAL A 82 15.35 -4.81 -11.97
C VAL A 82 16.25 -5.12 -10.78
N HIS A 83 17.55 -4.83 -10.89
CA HIS A 83 18.54 -5.21 -9.91
C HIS A 83 19.13 -4.01 -9.17
N GLY A 84 19.35 -4.17 -7.88
CA GLY A 84 19.94 -3.15 -7.02
C GLY A 84 19.06 -1.91 -6.91
N LEU A 85 17.73 -2.11 -6.89
CA LEU A 85 16.78 -1.01 -6.71
C LEU A 85 16.87 -0.47 -5.28
N SER A 86 17.07 0.82 -5.17
CA SER A 86 16.86 1.60 -3.95
C SER A 86 15.84 2.71 -4.23
N THR A 87 14.97 2.92 -3.29
CA THR A 87 13.92 3.95 -3.40
C THR A 87 14.04 4.89 -2.21
N GLU A 88 14.27 6.16 -2.47
CA GLU A 88 14.05 7.23 -1.49
C GLU A 88 12.71 7.87 -1.79
N THR A 89 11.91 8.12 -0.76
CA THR A 89 10.67 8.88 -0.86
C THR A 89 10.72 10.09 0.04
N LYS A 90 10.02 11.14 -0.36
CA LYS A 90 9.88 12.37 0.41
C LYS A 90 8.46 12.88 0.31
N LEU A 91 7.89 13.28 1.44
CA LEU A 91 6.64 14.04 1.48
C LEU A 91 6.96 15.53 1.62
N ILE A 92 6.35 16.33 0.74
CA ILE A 92 6.51 17.80 0.73
C ILE A 92 5.12 18.42 0.94
N PRO A 93 4.98 19.41 1.83
CA PRO A 93 3.70 20.07 2.02
C PRO A 93 3.29 20.86 0.78
N GLU A 94 2.01 20.81 0.44
CA GLU A 94 1.35 21.61 -0.58
C GLU A 94 0.11 22.30 0.01
N LYS A 95 -0.42 23.33 -0.68
CA LYS A 95 -1.53 24.15 -0.15
C LYS A 95 -2.76 23.31 0.26
N ASP A 96 -3.12 22.32 -0.55
CA ASP A 96 -4.34 21.53 -0.37
C ASP A 96 -4.00 20.02 -0.19
N GLY A 97 -2.82 19.72 0.38
CA GLY A 97 -2.37 18.33 0.57
C GLY A 97 -0.86 18.18 0.69
N CYS A 98 -0.31 17.17 0.04
CA CYS A 98 1.13 16.97 -0.02
C CYS A 98 1.56 16.34 -1.35
N ILE A 99 2.84 16.46 -1.67
CA ILE A 99 3.48 15.79 -2.81
C ILE A 99 4.27 14.61 -2.28
N LEU A 100 4.00 13.42 -2.80
CA LEU A 100 4.84 12.24 -2.59
C LEU A 100 5.81 12.11 -3.76
N GLN A 101 7.09 12.31 -3.47
CA GLN A 101 8.19 12.14 -4.43
C GLN A 101 8.85 10.78 -4.26
N PHE A 102 9.16 10.13 -5.37
CA PHE A 102 9.95 8.91 -5.44
C PHE A 102 11.24 9.18 -6.21
N PHE A 103 12.36 8.79 -5.62
CA PHE A 103 13.69 8.80 -6.23
C PHE A 103 14.19 7.36 -6.29
N LEU A 104 14.18 6.77 -7.48
CA LEU A 104 14.55 5.39 -7.70
C LEU A 104 15.95 5.34 -8.32
N ASN A 105 16.82 4.55 -7.71
CA ASN A 105 18.13 4.24 -8.27
C ASN A 105 18.27 2.75 -8.45
N PHE A 106 18.76 2.31 -9.61
CA PHE A 106 18.98 0.89 -9.89
C PHE A 106 20.24 0.68 -10.74
N ASN A 107 20.83 -0.50 -10.63
CA ASN A 107 22.09 -0.82 -11.30
C ASN A 107 21.86 -1.32 -12.73
N LYS A 108 20.98 -2.30 -12.88
CA LYS A 108 20.75 -3.01 -14.13
C LYS A 108 19.31 -3.47 -14.25
N THR A 109 18.85 -3.57 -15.49
CA THR A 109 17.62 -4.23 -15.87
C THR A 109 17.86 -5.04 -17.15
N ASP A 110 17.13 -6.13 -17.33
CA ASP A 110 17.11 -6.90 -18.57
C ASP A 110 15.97 -6.46 -19.51
N LEU A 111 15.27 -5.37 -19.13
CA LEU A 111 14.20 -4.74 -19.89
C LEU A 111 14.71 -3.56 -20.70
N THR A 112 13.90 -3.11 -21.66
CA THR A 112 14.12 -1.81 -22.34
C THR A 112 13.87 -0.66 -21.36
N ASP A 113 14.41 0.51 -21.66
CA ASP A 113 14.21 1.71 -20.83
C ASP A 113 12.71 2.06 -20.68
N ASP A 114 11.95 1.97 -21.76
CA ASP A 114 10.51 2.22 -21.76
C ASP A 114 9.74 1.21 -20.87
N ALA A 115 10.06 -0.08 -20.98
CA ALA A 115 9.44 -1.11 -20.16
C ALA A 115 9.81 -0.94 -18.67
N THR A 116 11.06 -0.63 -18.38
CA THR A 116 11.54 -0.35 -17.02
C THR A 116 10.82 0.85 -16.43
N ASN A 117 10.75 1.96 -17.16
CA ASN A 117 10.04 3.15 -16.74
C ASN A 117 8.54 2.88 -16.50
N HIS A 118 7.89 2.14 -17.40
CA HIS A 118 6.47 1.79 -17.26
C HIS A 118 6.20 0.96 -15.99
N ILE A 119 7.01 -0.05 -15.73
CA ILE A 119 6.86 -0.91 -14.54
C ILE A 119 7.09 -0.10 -13.26
N LEU A 120 8.20 0.63 -13.17
CA LEU A 120 8.56 1.38 -11.96
C LEU A 120 7.57 2.52 -11.68
N ASN A 121 7.13 3.24 -12.72
CA ASN A 121 6.09 4.26 -12.58
C ASN A 121 4.77 3.64 -12.11
N GLY A 122 4.37 2.51 -12.69
CA GLY A 122 3.14 1.81 -12.28
C GLY A 122 3.16 1.38 -10.81
N ILE A 123 4.30 0.91 -10.32
CA ILE A 123 4.46 0.56 -8.89
C ILE A 123 4.31 1.80 -8.00
N CYS A 124 4.98 2.90 -8.35
CA CYS A 124 4.88 4.15 -7.60
C CYS A 124 3.47 4.73 -7.61
N ASP A 125 2.79 4.73 -8.75
CA ASP A 125 1.40 5.19 -8.91
C ASP A 125 0.44 4.40 -8.02
N VAL A 126 0.55 3.08 -8.02
CA VAL A 126 -0.30 2.21 -7.18
C VAL A 126 -0.03 2.45 -5.69
N GLN A 127 1.23 2.59 -5.28
CA GLN A 127 1.57 2.89 -3.89
C GLN A 127 1.03 4.26 -3.44
N ALA A 128 1.13 5.28 -4.30
CA ALA A 128 0.60 6.61 -4.02
C ALA A 128 -0.94 6.58 -3.85
N LYS A 129 -1.65 5.85 -4.70
CA LYS A 129 -3.11 5.66 -4.62
C LYS A 129 -3.52 4.94 -3.34
N TYR A 130 -2.84 3.86 -2.98
CA TYR A 130 -3.13 3.15 -1.73
C TYR A 130 -2.93 4.02 -0.50
N LEU A 131 -1.85 4.82 -0.48
CA LEU A 131 -1.61 5.76 0.61
C LEU A 131 -2.74 6.80 0.70
N GLU A 132 -3.12 7.40 -0.42
CA GLU A 132 -4.19 8.40 -0.48
C GLU A 132 -5.53 7.82 0.01
N GLU A 133 -5.93 6.67 -0.48
CA GLU A 133 -7.16 5.98 -0.07
C GLU A 133 -7.16 5.64 1.43
N ALA A 134 -6.03 5.18 1.95
CA ALA A 134 -5.90 4.85 3.36
C ALA A 134 -6.00 6.10 4.25
N CYS A 135 -5.36 7.19 3.86
CA CYS A 135 -5.46 8.48 4.57
C CYS A 135 -6.89 9.04 4.56
N ILE A 136 -7.59 8.98 3.43
CA ILE A 136 -8.99 9.41 3.32
C ILE A 136 -9.88 8.60 4.28
N ARG A 137 -9.67 7.29 4.36
CA ARG A 137 -10.42 6.45 5.31
C ARG A 137 -10.14 6.81 6.76
N LEU A 138 -8.88 7.07 7.11
CA LEU A 138 -8.51 7.52 8.46
C LEU A 138 -9.17 8.84 8.83
N ASP A 139 -9.15 9.81 7.92
CA ASP A 139 -9.77 11.12 8.11
C ASP A 139 -11.29 10.99 8.33
N GLN A 140 -11.93 10.02 7.70
CA GLN A 140 -13.33 9.68 7.90
C GLN A 140 -13.60 8.88 9.20
N GLY A 141 -12.58 8.65 10.03
CA GLY A 141 -12.69 7.84 11.25
C GLY A 141 -12.88 6.34 10.99
N ILE A 142 -12.63 5.90 9.77
CA ILE A 142 -12.66 4.48 9.41
C ILE A 142 -11.33 3.87 9.86
N ASN A 143 -11.40 2.92 10.77
CA ASN A 143 -10.20 2.21 11.21
C ASN A 143 -9.63 1.39 10.05
N ILE A 144 -8.46 1.79 9.56
CA ILE A 144 -7.69 0.97 8.61
C ILE A 144 -7.05 -0.17 9.41
N LEU A 145 -7.78 -1.25 9.53
CA LEU A 145 -7.17 -2.53 9.84
C LEU A 145 -6.31 -2.94 8.64
N PRO A 146 -5.24 -3.72 8.85
CA PRO A 146 -4.54 -4.36 7.74
C PRO A 146 -5.59 -4.92 6.78
N LEU A 147 -5.48 -4.63 5.50
CA LEU A 147 -6.40 -5.15 4.46
C LEU A 147 -6.51 -6.69 4.50
N ILE A 148 -5.57 -7.31 5.18
CA ILE A 148 -5.57 -8.73 5.53
C ILE A 148 -5.78 -8.84 7.05
N SER A 149 -6.99 -8.59 7.50
CA SER A 149 -7.42 -9.14 8.78
C SER A 149 -7.19 -10.65 8.76
N LYS A 150 -6.89 -11.25 9.93
CA LYS A 150 -6.76 -12.71 10.09
C LYS A 150 -7.74 -13.43 9.15
N PRO A 151 -7.28 -14.43 8.37
CA PRO A 151 -8.18 -15.18 7.53
C PRO A 151 -9.38 -15.63 8.36
N LEU A 152 -10.57 -15.44 7.81
CA LEU A 152 -11.80 -15.86 8.50
C LEU A 152 -11.66 -17.34 8.88
N GLU A 153 -11.73 -17.64 10.15
CA GLU A 153 -11.63 -19.00 10.62
C GLU A 153 -12.97 -19.73 10.34
N ILE A 154 -12.89 -20.89 9.72
CA ILE A 154 -14.06 -21.74 9.49
C ILE A 154 -14.71 -22.05 10.84
N ASN A 155 -16.04 -21.99 10.90
CA ASN A 155 -16.85 -22.18 12.11
C ASN A 155 -16.70 -21.10 13.21
N LYS A 156 -16.11 -19.96 12.90
CA LYS A 156 -16.17 -18.76 13.77
C LYS A 156 -17.21 -17.78 13.26
N LEU A 157 -17.74 -16.98 14.17
CA LEU A 157 -18.62 -15.89 13.79
C LEU A 157 -17.85 -14.89 12.91
N ALA A 158 -18.42 -14.58 11.74
CA ALA A 158 -17.89 -13.53 10.89
C ALA A 158 -17.97 -12.17 11.62
N PRO A 159 -16.95 -11.28 11.44
CA PRO A 159 -17.04 -9.91 11.93
C PRO A 159 -18.30 -9.23 11.38
N ASN A 160 -19.01 -8.49 12.22
CA ASN A 160 -20.18 -7.75 11.74
C ASN A 160 -19.72 -6.55 10.89
N PHE A 161 -20.46 -6.28 9.84
CA PHE A 161 -20.24 -5.12 8.97
C PHE A 161 -21.57 -4.53 8.51
N THR A 162 -21.53 -3.29 8.04
CA THR A 162 -22.63 -2.64 7.33
C THR A 162 -22.11 -2.14 5.99
N LEU A 163 -22.76 -2.56 4.90
CA LEU A 163 -22.41 -2.16 3.53
C LEU A 163 -23.65 -1.58 2.84
N LYS A 164 -23.43 -0.70 1.86
CA LYS A 164 -24.48 -0.20 0.97
C LYS A 164 -24.51 -0.99 -0.32
N ASP A 165 -25.70 -1.30 -0.79
CA ASP A 165 -25.90 -1.86 -2.13
C ASP A 165 -25.87 -0.75 -3.21
N GLN A 166 -26.02 -1.12 -4.48
CA GLN A 166 -26.06 -0.21 -5.62
C GLN A 166 -27.22 0.81 -5.56
N ASN A 167 -28.24 0.56 -4.75
CA ASN A 167 -29.38 1.44 -4.53
C ASN A 167 -29.22 2.29 -3.26
N SER A 168 -28.03 2.30 -2.64
CA SER A 168 -27.73 2.96 -1.37
C SER A 168 -28.47 2.40 -0.14
N ASN A 169 -29.08 1.22 -0.22
CA ASN A 169 -29.66 0.55 0.93
C ASN A 169 -28.58 -0.04 1.82
N GLU A 170 -28.70 0.17 3.11
CA GLU A 170 -27.75 -0.38 4.08
C GLU A 170 -28.11 -1.84 4.43
N HIS A 171 -27.10 -2.69 4.37
CA HIS A 171 -27.16 -4.12 4.73
C HIS A 171 -26.20 -4.38 5.89
N ASN A 172 -26.75 -4.77 7.04
CA ASN A 172 -25.97 -5.19 8.20
C ASN A 172 -25.96 -6.72 8.29
N LEU A 173 -24.78 -7.31 8.47
CA LEU A 173 -24.62 -8.77 8.50
C LEU A 173 -25.53 -9.43 9.53
N ASN A 174 -25.69 -8.83 10.71
CA ASN A 174 -26.54 -9.38 11.77
C ASN A 174 -28.01 -9.48 11.39
N SER A 175 -28.48 -8.70 10.41
CA SER A 175 -29.88 -8.76 9.91
C SER A 175 -30.19 -10.03 9.12
N TYR A 176 -29.16 -10.80 8.78
CA TYR A 176 -29.28 -12.04 7.98
C TYR A 176 -29.00 -13.30 8.79
N GLN A 177 -29.02 -13.24 10.11
CA GLN A 177 -28.82 -14.43 10.95
C GLN A 177 -29.74 -15.57 10.58
N GLY A 178 -29.20 -16.79 10.50
CA GLY A 178 -29.94 -17.99 10.12
C GLY A 178 -30.16 -18.16 8.62
N LYS A 179 -29.58 -17.29 7.78
CA LYS A 179 -29.61 -17.39 6.31
C LYS A 179 -28.23 -17.65 5.75
N TRP A 180 -28.17 -18.27 4.58
CA TRP A 180 -26.96 -18.32 3.77
C TRP A 180 -26.77 -16.98 3.08
N ILE A 181 -25.54 -16.41 3.15
CA ILE A 181 -25.17 -15.14 2.55
C ILE A 181 -24.00 -15.40 1.60
N LEU A 182 -24.14 -14.94 0.36
CA LEU A 182 -23.04 -14.85 -0.60
C LEU A 182 -22.66 -13.38 -0.74
N LEU A 183 -21.42 -13.03 -0.37
CA LEU A 183 -20.84 -11.72 -0.61
C LEU A 183 -20.05 -11.76 -1.91
N ALA A 184 -20.41 -10.89 -2.86
CA ALA A 184 -19.68 -10.70 -4.11
C ALA A 184 -19.16 -9.26 -4.15
N PHE A 185 -17.85 -9.10 -4.36
CA PHE A 185 -17.23 -7.81 -4.57
C PHE A 185 -16.92 -7.65 -6.07
N TYR A 186 -17.29 -6.53 -6.66
CA TYR A 186 -17.04 -6.23 -8.07
C TYR A 186 -16.72 -4.73 -8.25
N TYR A 187 -15.97 -4.41 -9.29
CA TYR A 187 -15.44 -3.06 -9.48
C TYR A 187 -16.49 -2.03 -9.91
N SER A 188 -17.45 -2.39 -10.74
CA SER A 188 -18.61 -1.56 -11.10
C SER A 188 -19.67 -2.40 -11.83
N ASP A 189 -20.91 -1.91 -11.88
CA ASP A 189 -22.00 -2.53 -12.64
C ASP A 189 -21.79 -2.46 -14.17
N GLU A 190 -20.86 -1.63 -14.65
CA GLU A 190 -20.61 -1.40 -16.08
C GLU A 190 -19.55 -2.34 -16.68
N THR A 191 -18.98 -3.26 -15.91
CA THR A 191 -17.86 -4.10 -16.35
C THR A 191 -18.29 -5.33 -17.15
N PHE A 192 -19.58 -5.55 -17.36
CA PHE A 192 -20.14 -6.70 -18.09
C PHE A 192 -21.17 -6.28 -19.14
N ALA A 193 -20.76 -5.42 -20.08
CA ALA A 193 -21.49 -5.19 -21.30
C ALA A 193 -20.68 -5.71 -22.49
#